data_293e2af66c8c8d2eba885daee187f1f1
#
_entry.id   293e2af66c8c8d2eba885daee187f1f1
#
_cell.length_a   1.000
_cell.length_b   1.000
_cell.length_c   1.000
_cell.angle_alpha   90.00
_cell.angle_beta   90.00
_cell.angle_gamma   90.00
#
_symmetry.space_group_name_H-M   'P 1'
#
loop_
_entity.id
_entity.type
_entity.pdbx_description
1 polymer ?
#
loop_
_entity_poly.entity_id
_entity_poly.type
_entity_poly.pdbx_seq_one_letter_code
_entity_poly.pdbx_strand_id
1 'polypeptide(L)'
;MDLQQCWSSYLKAEQLLDQGHWPQAHYLYEDVLSSLPGHIQSALRSDETKPCQFVCLLSGLRDAAVSQSEILNRMGQHQRAFD
;
A
#
# COMPACT_ATOMS: atom_id res chain seq x y z
N MET A 1 6.87 6.82 -9.93
CA MET A 1 5.71 7.35 -9.19
C MET A 1 6.23 8.26 -8.09
N ASP A 2 5.75 9.49 -8.03
CA ASP A 2 6.14 10.39 -6.94
C ASP A 2 5.32 10.10 -5.67
N LEU A 3 5.69 10.72 -4.56
CA LEU A 3 5.04 10.45 -3.27
C LEU A 3 3.57 10.83 -3.27
N GLN A 4 3.22 11.93 -3.93
CA GLN A 4 1.84 12.39 -4.01
C GLN A 4 0.97 11.40 -4.80
N GLN A 5 1.49 10.88 -5.91
CA GLN A 5 0.81 9.85 -6.69
C GLN A 5 0.67 8.56 -5.88
N CYS A 6 1.67 8.22 -5.09
CA CYS A 6 1.64 7.06 -4.22
C CYS A 6 0.49 7.17 -3.22
N TRP A 7 0.34 8.31 -2.55
CA TRP A 7 -0.77 8.53 -1.61
C TRP A 7 -2.12 8.55 -2.30
N SER A 8 -2.20 9.12 -3.50
CA SER A 8 -3.45 9.11 -4.29
C SER A 8 -3.86 7.67 -4.63
N SER A 9 -2.91 6.85 -5.03
CA SER A 9 -3.16 5.44 -5.33
C SER A 9 -3.60 4.68 -4.09
N TYR A 10 -2.99 4.97 -2.94
CA TYR A 10 -3.34 4.37 -1.66
C TYR A 10 -4.80 4.66 -1.29
N LEU A 11 -5.19 5.94 -1.36
CA LEU A 11 -6.55 6.34 -1.02
C LEU A 11 -7.57 5.72 -1.99
N LYS A 12 -7.23 5.65 -3.26
CA LYS A 12 -8.10 5.03 -4.26
C LYS A 12 -8.23 3.53 -4.00
N ALA A 13 -7.15 2.88 -3.61
CA ALA A 13 -7.17 1.46 -3.26
C ALA A 13 -8.10 1.19 -2.07
N GLU A 14 -8.06 2.05 -1.05
CA GLU A 14 -8.96 1.93 0.08
C GLU A 14 -10.42 2.06 -0.33
N GLN A 15 -10.73 3.00 -1.22
CA GLN A 15 -12.09 3.16 -1.74
C GLN A 15 -12.55 1.94 -2.50
N LEU A 16 -11.69 1.38 -3.34
CA LEU A 16 -12.01 0.17 -4.10
C LEU A 16 -12.22 -1.04 -3.18
N LEU A 17 -11.42 -1.12 -2.12
CA LEU A 17 -11.57 -2.18 -1.13
C LEU A 17 -12.93 -2.10 -0.44
N ASP A 18 -13.36 -0.90 -0.03
CA ASP A 18 -14.66 -0.68 0.58
C ASP A 18 -15.81 -1.04 -0.36
N GLN A 19 -15.62 -0.82 -1.66
CA GLN A 19 -16.63 -1.13 -2.67
C GLN A 19 -16.64 -2.61 -3.07
N GLY A 20 -15.69 -3.39 -2.58
CA GLY A 20 -15.57 -4.80 -2.93
C GLY A 20 -14.82 -5.09 -4.21
N HIS A 21 -14.18 -4.09 -4.80
CA HIS A 21 -13.36 -4.25 -6.01
C HIS A 21 -11.95 -4.71 -5.65
N TRP A 22 -11.83 -5.90 -5.09
CA TRP A 22 -10.59 -6.40 -4.53
C TRP A 22 -9.44 -6.54 -5.54
N PRO A 23 -9.64 -7.10 -6.75
CA PRO A 23 -8.54 -7.20 -7.70
C PRO A 23 -7.96 -5.85 -8.10
N GLN A 24 -8.80 -4.83 -8.26
CA GLN A 24 -8.37 -3.48 -8.59
C GLN A 24 -7.63 -2.83 -7.43
N ALA A 25 -8.15 -3.01 -6.20
CA ALA A 25 -7.47 -2.54 -5.00
C ALA A 25 -6.10 -3.20 -4.85
N HIS A 26 -6.01 -4.49 -5.13
CA HIS A 26 -4.76 -5.24 -5.08
C HIS A 26 -3.70 -4.62 -5.99
N TYR A 27 -4.05 -4.29 -7.23
CA TYR A 27 -3.12 -3.66 -8.15
C TYR A 27 -2.59 -2.33 -7.63
N LEU A 28 -3.46 -1.51 -7.08
CA LEU A 28 -3.05 -0.21 -6.54
C LEU A 28 -2.18 -0.36 -5.31
N TYR A 29 -2.51 -1.28 -4.41
CA TYR A 29 -1.67 -1.55 -3.23
C TYR A 29 -0.30 -2.09 -3.64
N GLU A 30 -0.24 -2.91 -4.67
CA GLU A 30 1.02 -3.44 -5.18
C GLU A 30 1.91 -2.31 -5.70
N ASP A 31 1.35 -1.37 -6.44
CA ASP A 31 2.08 -0.18 -6.90
C ASP A 31 2.59 0.64 -5.72
N VAL A 32 1.75 0.85 -4.69
CA VAL A 32 2.14 1.59 -3.49
C VAL A 32 3.28 0.86 -2.77
N LEU A 33 3.14 -0.44 -2.57
CA LEU A 33 4.16 -1.24 -1.87
C LEU A 33 5.47 -1.30 -2.64
N SER A 34 5.44 -1.20 -3.97
CA SER A 34 6.64 -1.18 -4.80
C SER A 34 7.34 0.18 -4.75
N SER A 35 6.58 1.26 -4.60
CA SER A 35 7.10 2.64 -4.66
C SER A 35 7.49 3.18 -3.30
N LEU A 36 6.73 2.84 -2.27
CA LEU A 36 6.87 3.44 -0.95
C LEU A 36 8.23 3.17 -0.29
N PRO A 37 8.82 1.96 -0.37
CA PRO A 37 10.16 1.74 0.20
C PRO A 37 11.23 2.66 -0.37
N GLY A 38 11.15 2.98 -1.66
CA GLY A 38 12.05 3.94 -2.28
C GLY A 38 11.91 5.34 -1.69
N HIS A 39 10.70 5.77 -1.43
CA HIS A 39 10.43 7.06 -0.79
C HIS A 39 10.93 7.09 0.65
N ILE A 40 10.79 5.98 1.37
CA ILE A 40 11.30 5.86 2.74
C ILE A 40 12.82 5.96 2.74
N GLN A 41 13.50 5.28 1.82
CA GLN A 41 14.95 5.35 1.71
C GLN A 41 15.42 6.77 1.36
N SER A 42 14.71 7.45 0.47
CA SER A 42 15.00 8.84 0.15
C SER A 42 14.83 9.75 1.36
N ALA A 43 13.79 9.51 2.17
CA ALA A 43 13.55 10.26 3.39
C ALA A 43 14.66 10.06 4.42
N LEU A 44 15.20 8.83 4.52
CA LEU A 44 16.31 8.53 5.42
C LEU A 44 17.59 9.27 5.03
N ARG A 45 17.79 9.53 3.73
CA ARG A 45 18.96 10.23 3.22
C ARG A 45 18.81 11.74 3.25
N SER A 46 17.60 12.24 3.44
CA SER A 46 17.31 13.67 3.42
C SER A 46 17.27 14.22 4.83
N ASP A 47 18.13 15.20 5.11
CA ASP A 47 18.13 15.90 6.38
C ASP A 47 16.92 16.83 6.54
N GLU A 48 16.20 17.08 5.45
CA GLU A 48 15.03 17.95 5.45
C GLU A 48 13.74 17.24 5.83
N THR A 49 13.75 15.91 5.85
CA THR A 49 12.55 15.13 6.16
C THR A 49 12.25 15.22 7.64
N LYS A 50 11.04 15.65 7.98
CA LYS A 50 10.59 15.75 9.35
C LYS A 50 10.23 14.37 9.89
N PRO A 51 10.46 14.11 11.20
CA PRO A 51 10.12 12.81 11.79
C PRO A 51 8.66 12.41 11.59
N CYS A 52 7.72 13.36 11.63
CA CYS A 52 6.30 13.07 11.42
C CYS A 52 6.02 12.56 10.01
N GLN A 53 6.73 13.06 9.00
CA GLN A 53 6.59 12.59 7.64
C GLN A 53 7.10 11.15 7.50
N PHE A 54 8.21 10.85 8.15
CA PHE A 54 8.79 9.51 8.16
C PHE A 54 7.84 8.50 8.81
N VAL A 55 7.25 8.87 9.94
CA VAL A 55 6.27 8.02 10.62
C VAL A 55 5.04 7.78 9.74
N CYS A 56 4.56 8.82 9.04
CA CYS A 56 3.45 8.68 8.12
C CYS A 56 3.77 7.70 6.99
N LEU A 57 4.98 7.75 6.44
CA LEU A 57 5.40 6.84 5.39
C LEU A 57 5.43 5.38 5.88
N LEU A 58 5.98 5.17 7.07
CA LEU A 58 6.03 3.84 7.66
C LEU A 58 4.63 3.31 7.98
N SER A 59 3.75 4.16 8.51
CA SER A 59 2.37 3.79 8.79
C SER A 59 1.63 3.43 7.51
N GLY A 60 1.81 4.21 6.44
CA GLY A 60 1.21 3.93 5.15
C GLY A 60 1.69 2.60 4.57
N LEU A 61 2.99 2.33 4.66
CA LEU A 61 3.55 1.05 4.21
C LEU A 61 2.95 -0.11 4.97
N ARG A 62 2.87 0.00 6.30
CA ARG A 62 2.30 -1.03 7.14
C ARG A 62 0.83 -1.28 6.80
N ASP A 63 0.04 -0.21 6.70
CA ASP A 63 -1.39 -0.33 6.41
C ASP A 63 -1.62 -0.93 5.03
N ALA A 64 -0.85 -0.52 4.04
CA ALA A 64 -0.94 -1.08 2.69
C ALA A 64 -0.58 -2.57 2.69
N ALA A 65 0.46 -2.95 3.42
CA ALA A 65 0.89 -4.35 3.53
C ALA A 65 -0.18 -5.21 4.20
N VAL A 66 -0.80 -4.71 5.27
CA VAL A 66 -1.86 -5.42 5.98
C VAL A 66 -3.09 -5.58 5.08
N SER A 67 -3.50 -4.51 4.40
CA SER A 67 -4.64 -4.56 3.48
C SER A 67 -4.38 -5.50 2.32
N GLN A 68 -3.16 -5.49 1.76
CA GLN A 68 -2.77 -6.37 0.68
C GLN A 68 -2.82 -7.83 1.13
N SER A 69 -2.31 -8.14 2.32
CA SER A 69 -2.35 -9.48 2.89
C SER A 69 -3.78 -9.96 3.07
N GLU A 70 -4.68 -9.08 3.53
CA GLU A 70 -6.08 -9.41 3.71
C GLU A 70 -6.75 -9.73 2.38
N ILE A 71 -6.47 -8.93 1.34
CA ILE A 71 -7.00 -9.17 -0.01
C ILE A 71 -6.51 -10.52 -0.53
N LEU A 72 -5.22 -10.78 -0.43
CA LEU A 72 -4.62 -12.04 -0.90
C LEU A 72 -5.20 -13.23 -0.14
N ASN A 73 -5.43 -13.07 1.16
CA ASN A 73 -6.02 -14.11 1.98
C ASN A 73 -7.43 -14.45 1.52
N ARG A 74 -8.24 -13.44 1.24
CA ARG A 74 -9.62 -13.64 0.76
C ARG A 74 -9.66 -14.26 -0.63
N MET A 75 -8.76 -13.82 -1.53
CA MET A 75 -8.66 -14.38 -2.87
C MET A 75 -8.11 -15.81 -2.84
N GLY A 76 -7.13 -16.05 -1.96
CA GLY A 76 -6.50 -17.35 -1.81
C GLY A 76 -7.40 -18.41 -1.17
N GLN A 77 -8.36 -18.01 -0.35
CA GLN A 77 -9.31 -18.96 0.26
C GLN A 77 -10.13 -19.71 -0.78
N HIS A 78 -10.47 -19.05 -1.88
CA HIS A 78 -11.18 -19.72 -2.96
C HIS A 78 -10.32 -20.76 -3.64
N GLN A 79 -9.04 -20.49 -3.82
CA GLN A 79 -8.11 -21.44 -4.43
C GLN A 79 -7.80 -22.61 -3.49
N ARG A 80 -7.63 -22.33 -2.21
CA ARG A 80 -7.34 -23.38 -1.22
C ARG A 80 -8.51 -24.34 -1.02
N ALA A 81 -9.72 -23.90 -1.25
CA ALA A 81 -10.88 -24.74 -1.14
C ALA A 81 -10.87 -25.87 -2.20
N PHE A 82 -10.07 -25.72 -3.24
CA PHE A 82 -9.94 -26.73 -4.30
C PHE A 82 -8.67 -27.58 -4.19
N ASP A 83 -7.80 -27.24 -3.27
CA ASP A 83 -6.62 -28.02 -3.00
C ASP A 83 -6.96 -29.16 -2.02
#